data_26d766abd3a2350b0b0274bbe79d26fd
#
_entry.id   26d766abd3a2350b0b0274bbe79d26fd
#
_cell.length_a   1.000
_cell.length_b   1.000
_cell.length_c   1.000
_cell.angle_alpha   90.00
_cell.angle_beta   90.00
_cell.angle_gamma   90.00
#
_symmetry.space_group_name_H-M   'P 1'
#
loop_
_entity.id
_entity.type
_entity.pdbx_description
1 polymer ?
#
loop_
_entity_poly.entity_id
_entity_poly.type
_entity_poly.pdbx_seq_one_letter_code
_entity_poly.pdbx_strand_id
1 'polypeptide(L)'
;MSETAKPAKVPTSIMEISAFDPEARDDPHPRLKALRDACPVMRDEGVKTWLLSGYDNVRATVNDRTFVRHPKHAEEGSMTRMMVDPDDPDGRRSSILFQDDPDHSRNRLPLVKAFYARIKKMEPEIETMIDRVIDGAPASGRFDIMEHIAVPLPIMIIAHILGVDDSRLDEFREWSEGVILSLNPLRSPEQAAEMMACGEKLDAYFTELMAARRLAPRDDLISD
;
A
#
# COMPACT_ATOMS: atom_id res chain seq x y z
N MET A 1 -27.59 -33.62 -6.66
CA MET A 1 -28.53 -32.69 -5.99
C MET A 1 -27.70 -31.46 -5.68
N SER A 2 -27.90 -30.38 -6.41
CA SER A 2 -27.19 -29.12 -6.17
C SER A 2 -27.77 -28.45 -4.94
N GLU A 3 -26.99 -28.39 -3.87
CA GLU A 3 -27.34 -27.62 -2.67
C GLU A 3 -27.44 -26.15 -3.10
N THR A 4 -28.69 -25.65 -3.11
CA THR A 4 -28.94 -24.23 -3.40
C THR A 4 -28.32 -23.44 -2.24
N ALA A 5 -27.15 -22.85 -2.48
CA ALA A 5 -26.48 -22.00 -1.52
C ALA A 5 -27.47 -20.93 -1.03
N LYS A 6 -27.58 -20.80 0.29
CA LYS A 6 -28.40 -19.76 0.92
C LYS A 6 -27.96 -18.41 0.40
N PRO A 7 -28.89 -17.53 -0.02
CA PRO A 7 -28.50 -16.21 -0.51
C PRO A 7 -27.70 -15.46 0.57
N ALA A 8 -26.57 -14.89 0.19
CA ALA A 8 -25.73 -14.13 1.10
C ALA A 8 -26.51 -12.91 1.61
N LYS A 9 -26.36 -12.61 2.91
CA LYS A 9 -26.92 -11.39 3.51
C LYS A 9 -26.31 -10.16 2.82
N VAL A 10 -27.13 -9.19 2.47
CA VAL A 10 -26.65 -7.90 1.95
C VAL A 10 -25.94 -7.17 3.09
N PRO A 11 -24.64 -6.82 2.93
CA PRO A 11 -23.91 -6.06 3.95
C PRO A 11 -24.48 -4.66 4.14
N THR A 12 -24.47 -4.18 5.36
CA THR A 12 -24.88 -2.82 5.73
C THR A 12 -23.72 -1.98 6.25
N SER A 13 -22.56 -2.60 6.46
CA SER A 13 -21.33 -1.94 6.90
C SER A 13 -20.12 -2.49 6.16
N ILE A 14 -19.10 -1.65 5.99
CA ILE A 14 -17.78 -2.04 5.50
C ILE A 14 -17.15 -3.12 6.38
N MET A 15 -17.47 -3.15 7.66
CA MET A 15 -16.97 -4.15 8.60
C MET A 15 -17.40 -5.56 8.24
N GLU A 16 -18.60 -5.72 7.68
CA GLU A 16 -19.16 -7.02 7.27
C GLU A 16 -18.52 -7.58 5.97
N ILE A 17 -17.72 -6.77 5.26
CA ILE A 17 -16.99 -7.18 4.05
C ILE A 17 -15.48 -7.00 4.20
N SER A 18 -15.02 -6.65 5.40
CA SER A 18 -13.61 -6.47 5.72
C SER A 18 -12.98 -7.77 6.21
N ALA A 19 -11.64 -7.80 6.25
CA ALA A 19 -10.87 -8.93 6.79
C ALA A 19 -11.09 -9.20 8.29
N PHE A 20 -11.81 -8.32 9.00
CA PHE A 20 -12.19 -8.51 10.41
C PHE A 20 -13.39 -9.45 10.59
N ASP A 21 -14.23 -9.60 9.56
CA ASP A 21 -15.28 -10.62 9.54
C ASP A 21 -14.65 -11.93 9.00
N PRO A 22 -14.63 -13.02 9.81
CA PRO A 22 -13.98 -14.28 9.39
C PRO A 22 -14.56 -14.87 8.11
N GLU A 23 -15.89 -14.80 7.91
CA GLU A 23 -16.52 -15.32 6.69
C GLU A 23 -16.18 -14.48 5.46
N ALA A 24 -16.11 -13.15 5.62
CA ALA A 24 -15.72 -12.26 4.53
C ALA A 24 -14.23 -12.35 4.23
N ARG A 25 -13.38 -12.63 5.22
CA ARG A 25 -11.95 -12.86 5.02
C ARG A 25 -11.68 -14.11 4.19
N ASP A 26 -12.41 -15.19 4.46
CA ASP A 26 -12.23 -16.48 3.78
C ASP A 26 -12.79 -16.44 2.35
N ASP A 27 -13.99 -15.84 2.15
CA ASP A 27 -14.56 -15.59 0.82
C ASP A 27 -15.43 -14.32 0.81
N PRO A 28 -14.90 -13.15 0.38
CA PRO A 28 -15.67 -11.91 0.33
C PRO A 28 -16.66 -11.82 -0.83
N HIS A 29 -16.51 -12.66 -1.86
CA HIS A 29 -17.22 -12.53 -3.13
C HIS A 29 -18.74 -12.64 -3.02
N PRO A 30 -19.36 -13.58 -2.26
CA PRO A 30 -20.80 -13.68 -2.13
C PRO A 30 -21.43 -12.41 -1.53
N ARG A 31 -20.78 -11.82 -0.51
CA ARG A 31 -21.26 -10.60 0.15
C ARG A 31 -21.07 -9.37 -0.73
N LEU A 32 -19.95 -9.25 -1.39
CA LEU A 32 -19.70 -8.18 -2.38
C LEU A 32 -20.68 -8.25 -3.55
N LYS A 33 -21.03 -9.47 -4.00
CA LYS A 33 -22.06 -9.66 -5.02
C LYS A 33 -23.44 -9.22 -4.53
N ALA A 34 -23.83 -9.66 -3.32
CA ALA A 34 -25.11 -9.27 -2.73
C ALA A 34 -25.21 -7.74 -2.58
N LEU A 35 -24.15 -7.08 -2.16
CA LEU A 35 -24.07 -5.62 -2.09
C LEU A 35 -24.23 -4.96 -3.46
N ARG A 36 -23.51 -5.41 -4.49
CA ARG A 36 -23.64 -4.86 -5.85
C ARG A 36 -25.03 -4.98 -6.42
N ASP A 37 -25.65 -6.16 -6.22
CA ASP A 37 -26.98 -6.45 -6.77
C ASP A 37 -28.08 -5.62 -6.07
N ALA A 38 -27.92 -5.34 -4.78
CA ALA A 38 -28.91 -4.62 -3.98
C ALA A 38 -28.68 -3.11 -3.95
N CYS A 39 -27.43 -2.67 -3.75
CA CYS A 39 -27.08 -1.27 -3.57
C CYS A 39 -25.60 -1.02 -3.97
N PRO A 40 -25.30 -0.80 -5.27
CA PRO A 40 -23.93 -0.65 -5.75
C PRO A 40 -23.23 0.60 -5.21
N VAL A 41 -23.97 1.56 -4.68
CA VAL A 41 -23.46 2.76 -4.00
C VAL A 41 -24.16 2.85 -2.66
N MET A 42 -23.49 2.50 -1.58
CA MET A 42 -24.05 2.44 -0.23
C MET A 42 -23.30 3.40 0.70
N ARG A 43 -24.03 4.08 1.56
CA ARG A 43 -23.44 4.81 2.67
C ARG A 43 -23.47 3.93 3.93
N ASP A 44 -22.30 3.76 4.53
CA ASP A 44 -22.16 3.20 5.87
C ASP A 44 -22.21 4.33 6.89
N GLU A 45 -23.34 4.45 7.59
CA GLU A 45 -23.53 5.51 8.57
C GLU A 45 -22.72 5.29 9.85
N GLY A 46 -22.33 4.05 10.17
CA GLY A 46 -21.52 3.74 11.35
C GLY A 46 -20.10 4.31 11.27
N VAL A 47 -19.52 4.33 10.07
CA VAL A 47 -18.17 4.85 9.81
C VAL A 47 -18.17 6.07 8.90
N LYS A 48 -19.35 6.58 8.54
CA LYS A 48 -19.58 7.75 7.68
C LYS A 48 -18.79 7.69 6.37
N THR A 49 -18.84 6.53 5.71
CA THR A 49 -18.07 6.25 4.49
C THR A 49 -19.00 5.74 3.39
N TRP A 50 -18.73 6.12 2.15
CA TRP A 50 -19.42 5.59 0.99
C TRP A 50 -18.69 4.37 0.44
N LEU A 51 -19.44 3.30 0.17
CA LEU A 51 -18.96 2.09 -0.48
C LEU A 51 -19.46 2.04 -1.92
N LEU A 52 -18.54 1.89 -2.85
CA LEU A 52 -18.83 1.70 -4.26
C LEU A 52 -18.40 0.29 -4.64
N SER A 53 -19.34 -0.53 -5.07
CA SER A 53 -19.09 -1.93 -5.41
C SER A 53 -19.29 -2.27 -6.89
N GLY A 54 -19.86 -1.35 -7.68
CA GLY A 54 -20.02 -1.50 -9.12
C GLY A 54 -18.80 -0.97 -9.89
N TYR A 55 -18.32 -1.73 -10.89
CA TYR A 55 -17.14 -1.36 -11.70
C TYR A 55 -17.23 0.05 -12.30
N ASP A 56 -18.36 0.40 -12.92
CA ASP A 56 -18.53 1.71 -13.57
C ASP A 56 -18.51 2.86 -12.55
N ASN A 57 -19.14 2.67 -11.39
CA ASN A 57 -19.13 3.65 -10.30
C ASN A 57 -17.72 3.88 -9.76
N VAL A 58 -16.98 2.78 -9.50
CA VAL A 58 -15.59 2.86 -9.04
C VAL A 58 -14.72 3.55 -10.09
N ARG A 59 -14.83 3.13 -11.37
CA ARG A 59 -14.06 3.72 -12.48
C ARG A 59 -14.35 5.20 -12.66
N ALA A 60 -15.62 5.60 -12.60
CA ALA A 60 -16.01 7.00 -12.69
C ALA A 60 -15.38 7.82 -11.56
N THR A 61 -15.49 7.35 -10.31
CA THR A 61 -14.99 8.05 -9.13
C THR A 61 -13.47 8.20 -9.14
N VAL A 62 -12.71 7.12 -9.46
CA VAL A 62 -11.23 7.19 -9.44
C VAL A 62 -10.65 8.04 -10.58
N ASN A 63 -11.41 8.27 -11.64
CA ASN A 63 -10.99 9.11 -12.78
C ASN A 63 -11.51 10.56 -12.68
N ASP A 64 -12.42 10.85 -11.77
CA ASP A 64 -12.95 12.19 -11.57
C ASP A 64 -12.03 13.01 -10.66
N ARG A 65 -11.45 14.07 -11.20
CA ARG A 65 -10.51 14.96 -10.52
C ARG A 65 -11.16 15.85 -9.46
N THR A 66 -12.48 15.85 -9.34
CA THR A 66 -13.18 16.57 -8.26
C THR A 66 -13.08 15.84 -6.93
N PHE A 67 -12.83 14.52 -6.96
CA PHE A 67 -12.54 13.77 -5.76
C PHE A 67 -11.10 13.99 -5.29
N VAL A 68 -10.94 14.27 -4.01
CA VAL A 68 -9.67 14.52 -3.32
C VAL A 68 -9.31 13.35 -2.42
N ARG A 69 -8.01 13.20 -2.09
CA ARG A 69 -7.48 12.06 -1.35
C ARG A 69 -7.12 12.39 0.09
N HIS A 70 -6.80 13.66 0.37
CA HIS A 70 -6.31 14.02 1.69
C HIS A 70 -7.41 13.82 2.75
N PRO A 71 -7.14 13.06 3.82
CA PRO A 71 -8.14 12.74 4.86
C PRO A 71 -8.81 13.97 5.50
N LYS A 72 -8.17 15.15 5.47
CA LYS A 72 -8.74 16.38 6.01
C LYS A 72 -10.05 16.82 5.34
N HIS A 73 -10.30 16.35 4.11
CA HIS A 73 -11.52 16.64 3.38
C HIS A 73 -12.66 15.65 3.67
N ALA A 74 -12.35 14.57 4.39
CA ALA A 74 -13.36 13.61 4.79
C ALA A 74 -14.29 14.20 5.86
N GLU A 75 -15.51 13.67 5.92
CA GLU A 75 -16.54 14.07 6.89
C GLU A 75 -16.01 13.89 8.31
N GLU A 76 -16.31 14.87 9.16
CA GLU A 76 -15.89 14.84 10.56
C GLU A 76 -16.49 13.64 11.32
N GLY A 77 -15.63 12.94 12.06
CA GLY A 77 -16.00 11.69 12.74
C GLY A 77 -16.11 10.48 11.81
N SER A 78 -15.73 10.58 10.53
CA SER A 78 -15.57 9.43 9.64
C SER A 78 -14.26 8.68 9.94
N MET A 79 -14.24 7.39 9.60
CA MET A 79 -13.03 6.57 9.71
C MET A 79 -11.84 7.18 8.95
N THR A 80 -12.06 7.73 7.77
CA THR A 80 -11.02 8.38 6.98
C THR A 80 -10.49 9.65 7.66
N ARG A 81 -11.38 10.43 8.31
CA ARG A 81 -10.96 11.63 9.03
C ARG A 81 -10.03 11.33 10.21
N MET A 82 -10.17 10.16 10.84
CA MET A 82 -9.29 9.71 11.92
C MET A 82 -7.84 9.45 11.48
N MET A 83 -7.57 9.39 10.19
CA MET A 83 -6.22 9.22 9.63
C MET A 83 -5.44 10.56 9.54
N VAL A 84 -6.06 11.69 9.83
CA VAL A 84 -5.36 12.98 9.85
C VAL A 84 -4.38 13.02 11.01
N ASP A 85 -3.12 13.30 10.71
CA ASP A 85 -2.11 13.56 11.72
C ASP A 85 -2.42 14.87 12.46
N PRO A 86 -2.64 14.86 13.78
CA PRO A 86 -2.91 16.06 14.54
C PRO A 86 -1.76 17.08 14.48
N ASP A 87 -0.53 16.61 14.32
CA ASP A 87 0.69 17.44 14.26
C ASP A 87 0.99 17.94 12.83
N ASP A 88 0.28 17.41 11.83
CA ASP A 88 0.36 17.85 10.44
C ASP A 88 -1.02 17.88 9.76
N PRO A 89 -1.97 18.68 10.27
CA PRO A 89 -3.36 18.68 9.81
C PRO A 89 -3.52 19.07 8.34
N ASP A 90 -2.56 19.80 7.78
CA ASP A 90 -2.53 20.17 6.36
C ASP A 90 -1.86 19.12 5.46
N GLY A 91 -1.26 18.09 6.06
CA GLY A 91 -0.64 17.00 5.34
C GLY A 91 0.60 17.39 4.54
N ARG A 92 1.35 18.39 4.99
CA ARG A 92 2.57 18.85 4.30
C ARG A 92 3.67 17.80 4.31
N ARG A 93 3.68 16.96 5.35
CA ARG A 93 4.60 15.81 5.51
C ARG A 93 3.93 14.48 5.13
N SER A 94 2.69 14.54 4.69
CA SER A 94 1.95 13.34 4.29
C SER A 94 2.63 12.62 3.14
N SER A 95 2.51 11.30 3.15
CA SER A 95 2.88 10.46 2.01
C SER A 95 2.22 10.99 0.73
N ILE A 96 2.95 10.90 -0.38
CA ILE A 96 2.45 11.26 -1.72
C ILE A 96 1.10 10.57 -2.06
N LEU A 97 0.81 9.43 -1.42
CA LEU A 97 -0.46 8.71 -1.58
C LEU A 97 -1.67 9.50 -1.09
N PHE A 98 -1.46 10.39 -0.13
CA PHE A 98 -2.52 11.20 0.50
C PHE A 98 -2.45 12.68 0.13
N GLN A 99 -1.58 13.05 -0.81
CA GLN A 99 -1.49 14.42 -1.30
C GLN A 99 -2.49 14.67 -2.43
N ASP A 100 -3.02 15.89 -2.47
CA ASP A 100 -3.84 16.40 -3.55
C ASP A 100 -3.05 17.39 -4.42
N ASP A 101 -3.55 17.69 -5.62
CA ASP A 101 -2.96 18.71 -6.47
C ASP A 101 -3.10 20.12 -5.84
N PRO A 102 -2.11 21.00 -6.00
CA PRO A 102 -0.93 20.88 -6.86
C PRO A 102 0.28 20.15 -6.23
N ASP A 103 0.25 19.86 -4.94
CA ASP A 103 1.39 19.28 -4.21
C ASP A 103 1.72 17.86 -4.67
N HIS A 104 0.69 17.03 -4.91
CA HIS A 104 0.87 15.70 -5.46
C HIS A 104 1.64 15.73 -6.79
N SER A 105 1.20 16.54 -7.75
CA SER A 105 1.85 16.63 -9.06
C SER A 105 3.27 17.18 -8.96
N ARG A 106 3.50 18.19 -8.11
CA ARG A 106 4.82 18.77 -7.89
C ARG A 106 5.82 17.73 -7.37
N ASN A 107 5.39 16.91 -6.43
CA ASN A 107 6.26 15.91 -5.81
C ASN A 107 6.40 14.65 -6.68
N ARG A 108 5.33 14.23 -7.37
CA ARG A 108 5.30 12.99 -8.13
C ARG A 108 6.03 13.06 -9.47
N LEU A 109 5.90 14.17 -10.20
CA LEU A 109 6.42 14.26 -11.57
C LEU A 109 7.94 14.04 -11.68
N PRO A 110 8.79 14.63 -10.82
CA PRO A 110 10.22 14.35 -10.84
C PRO A 110 10.54 12.88 -10.56
N LEU A 111 9.91 12.32 -9.53
CA LEU A 111 10.12 10.93 -9.14
C LEU A 111 9.73 9.93 -10.24
N VAL A 112 8.62 10.17 -10.93
CA VAL A 112 8.16 9.28 -12.02
C VAL A 112 9.18 9.23 -13.15
N LYS A 113 9.74 10.37 -13.54
CA LYS A 113 10.74 10.44 -14.62
C LYS A 113 12.01 9.68 -14.27
N ALA A 114 12.57 9.93 -13.09
CA ALA A 114 13.78 9.26 -12.61
C ALA A 114 13.54 7.74 -12.46
N PHE A 115 12.41 7.35 -11.85
CA PHE A 115 12.05 5.96 -11.64
C PHE A 115 11.93 5.17 -12.95
N TYR A 116 11.20 5.68 -13.95
CA TYR A 116 11.06 4.99 -15.24
C TYR A 116 12.38 4.89 -16.01
N ALA A 117 13.21 5.92 -15.97
CA ALA A 117 14.54 5.88 -16.59
C ALA A 117 15.40 4.78 -15.96
N ARG A 118 15.34 4.65 -14.64
CA ARG A 118 16.10 3.65 -13.90
C ARG A 118 15.60 2.23 -14.12
N ILE A 119 14.30 1.98 -14.05
CA ILE A 119 13.73 0.65 -14.34
C ILE A 119 14.15 0.14 -15.72
N LYS A 120 14.07 1.01 -16.73
CA LYS A 120 14.47 0.62 -18.08
C LYS A 120 15.95 0.24 -18.17
N LYS A 121 16.82 0.90 -17.39
CA LYS A 121 18.24 0.60 -17.33
C LYS A 121 18.54 -0.72 -16.60
N MET A 122 17.71 -1.06 -15.63
CA MET A 122 17.89 -2.21 -14.75
C MET A 122 17.31 -3.53 -15.27
N GLU A 123 16.77 -3.56 -16.47
CA GLU A 123 16.13 -4.80 -17.02
C GLU A 123 17.04 -6.04 -16.89
N PRO A 124 18.35 -6.00 -17.24
CA PRO A 124 19.26 -7.15 -17.08
C PRO A 124 19.52 -7.54 -15.63
N GLU A 125 19.60 -6.55 -14.72
CA GLU A 125 19.79 -6.81 -13.28
C GLU A 125 18.53 -7.43 -12.65
N ILE A 126 17.34 -7.03 -13.11
CA ILE A 126 16.07 -7.61 -12.65
C ILE A 126 15.99 -9.08 -13.02
N GLU A 127 16.39 -9.47 -14.24
CA GLU A 127 16.47 -10.88 -14.65
C GLU A 127 17.41 -11.68 -13.72
N THR A 128 18.57 -11.13 -13.41
CA THR A 128 19.52 -11.75 -12.48
C THR A 128 18.94 -11.90 -11.06
N MET A 129 18.17 -10.91 -10.59
CA MET A 129 17.49 -10.98 -9.29
C MET A 129 16.40 -12.04 -9.28
N ILE A 130 15.65 -12.19 -10.37
CA ILE A 130 14.63 -13.24 -10.54
C ILE A 130 15.28 -14.62 -10.46
N ASP A 131 16.35 -14.86 -11.21
CA ASP A 131 17.09 -16.12 -11.21
C ASP A 131 17.60 -16.45 -9.80
N ARG A 132 18.20 -15.48 -9.11
CA ARG A 132 18.69 -15.64 -7.73
C ARG A 132 17.59 -16.05 -6.76
N VAL A 133 16.40 -15.44 -6.88
CA VAL A 133 15.26 -15.75 -6.00
C VAL A 133 14.70 -17.13 -6.31
N ILE A 134 14.60 -17.51 -7.59
CA ILE A 134 14.13 -18.82 -8.01
C ILE A 134 15.11 -19.90 -7.57
N ASP A 135 16.41 -19.70 -7.77
CA ASP A 135 17.46 -20.66 -7.37
C ASP A 135 17.54 -20.84 -5.86
N GLY A 136 17.19 -19.81 -5.09
CA GLY A 136 17.08 -19.86 -3.62
C GLY A 136 15.83 -20.57 -3.09
N ALA A 137 14.82 -20.80 -3.94
CA ALA A 137 13.62 -21.50 -3.55
C ALA A 137 13.84 -23.01 -3.42
N PRO A 138 13.08 -23.72 -2.54
CA PRO A 138 13.22 -25.18 -2.40
C PRO A 138 13.02 -25.90 -3.74
N ALA A 139 14.00 -26.71 -4.13
CA ALA A 139 14.00 -27.40 -5.43
C ALA A 139 12.95 -28.53 -5.55
N SER A 140 12.34 -28.94 -4.44
CA SER A 140 11.34 -30.01 -4.42
C SER A 140 10.39 -29.90 -3.23
N GLY A 141 9.22 -30.54 -3.35
CA GLY A 141 8.20 -30.54 -2.31
C GLY A 141 7.26 -29.34 -2.40
N ARG A 142 6.68 -28.99 -1.26
CA ARG A 142 5.79 -27.81 -1.12
C ARG A 142 6.56 -26.68 -0.43
N PHE A 143 6.45 -25.48 -0.95
CA PHE A 143 7.00 -24.28 -0.32
C PHE A 143 5.99 -23.12 -0.42
N ASP A 144 6.15 -22.14 0.44
CA ASP A 144 5.34 -20.92 0.41
C ASP A 144 5.91 -19.95 -0.63
N ILE A 145 5.15 -19.70 -1.69
CA ILE A 145 5.54 -18.79 -2.77
C ILE A 145 5.64 -17.34 -2.29
N MET A 146 4.86 -16.96 -1.28
CA MET A 146 4.93 -15.61 -0.70
C MET A 146 6.27 -15.42 0.01
N GLU A 147 6.68 -16.38 0.83
CA GLU A 147 7.91 -16.33 1.61
C GLU A 147 9.16 -16.34 0.71
N HIS A 148 9.17 -17.19 -0.33
CA HIS A 148 10.38 -17.42 -1.10
C HIS A 148 10.51 -16.57 -2.36
N ILE A 149 9.39 -16.07 -2.93
CA ILE A 149 9.41 -15.36 -4.22
C ILE A 149 8.66 -14.02 -4.14
N ALA A 150 7.37 -14.04 -3.80
CA ALA A 150 6.50 -12.90 -4.00
C ALA A 150 6.80 -11.71 -3.06
N VAL A 151 7.33 -11.95 -1.87
CA VAL A 151 7.76 -10.92 -0.93
C VAL A 151 9.20 -10.48 -1.19
N PRO A 152 10.21 -11.37 -1.25
CA PRO A 152 11.61 -10.93 -1.38
C PRO A 152 11.93 -10.24 -2.71
N LEU A 153 11.38 -10.71 -3.84
CA LEU A 153 11.73 -10.17 -5.14
C LEU A 153 11.40 -8.68 -5.32
N PRO A 154 10.18 -8.18 -5.05
CA PRO A 154 9.89 -6.75 -5.13
C PRO A 154 10.72 -5.91 -4.16
N ILE A 155 10.96 -6.40 -2.95
CA ILE A 155 11.77 -5.71 -1.95
C ILE A 155 13.21 -5.54 -2.43
N MET A 156 13.82 -6.61 -2.98
CA MET A 156 15.17 -6.55 -3.56
C MET A 156 15.25 -5.54 -4.70
N ILE A 157 14.26 -5.54 -5.61
CA ILE A 157 14.23 -4.61 -6.74
C ILE A 157 14.12 -3.16 -6.24
N ILE A 158 13.21 -2.86 -5.32
CA ILE A 158 13.04 -1.52 -4.77
C ILE A 158 14.30 -1.08 -4.00
N ALA A 159 14.85 -1.96 -3.17
CA ALA A 159 16.08 -1.69 -2.42
C ALA A 159 17.24 -1.34 -3.36
N HIS A 160 17.41 -2.09 -4.45
CA HIS A 160 18.43 -1.82 -5.44
C HIS A 160 18.21 -0.49 -6.17
N ILE A 161 16.97 -0.17 -6.57
CA ILE A 161 16.61 1.13 -7.18
C ILE A 161 17.01 2.28 -6.27
N LEU A 162 16.76 2.14 -4.96
CA LEU A 162 17.04 3.16 -3.95
C LEU A 162 18.50 3.20 -3.52
N GLY A 163 19.30 2.20 -3.89
CA GLY A 163 20.72 2.11 -3.51
C GLY A 163 20.92 1.66 -2.05
N VAL A 164 19.99 0.85 -1.54
CA VAL A 164 20.14 0.17 -0.24
C VAL A 164 21.25 -0.88 -0.36
N ASP A 165 22.17 -0.88 0.59
CA ASP A 165 23.26 -1.87 0.60
C ASP A 165 22.71 -3.29 0.93
N ASP A 166 23.23 -4.32 0.24
CA ASP A 166 22.79 -5.73 0.41
C ASP A 166 22.84 -6.19 1.86
N SER A 167 23.78 -5.70 2.66
CA SER A 167 23.90 -6.01 4.10
C SER A 167 22.75 -5.46 4.96
N ARG A 168 21.93 -4.56 4.42
CA ARG A 168 20.82 -3.93 5.12
C ARG A 168 19.45 -4.36 4.58
N LEU A 169 19.40 -5.33 3.65
CA LEU A 169 18.15 -5.78 3.00
C LEU A 169 17.14 -6.33 4.00
N ASP A 170 17.57 -7.12 4.97
CA ASP A 170 16.66 -7.70 5.98
C ASP A 170 16.05 -6.63 6.88
N GLU A 171 16.83 -5.64 7.31
CA GLU A 171 16.36 -4.52 8.10
C GLU A 171 15.40 -3.64 7.26
N PHE A 172 15.77 -3.35 6.02
CA PHE A 172 14.94 -2.57 5.09
C PHE A 172 13.60 -3.27 4.83
N ARG A 173 13.61 -4.60 4.70
CA ARG A 173 12.40 -5.42 4.58
C ARG A 173 11.52 -5.28 5.82
N GLU A 174 12.08 -5.53 7.02
CA GLU A 174 11.35 -5.41 8.30
C GLU A 174 10.67 -4.04 8.44
N TRP A 175 11.42 -2.97 8.20
CA TRP A 175 10.90 -1.61 8.34
C TRP A 175 9.83 -1.29 7.28
N SER A 176 10.02 -1.76 6.05
CA SER A 176 9.04 -1.56 4.97
C SER A 176 7.74 -2.30 5.23
N GLU A 177 7.80 -3.55 5.73
CA GLU A 177 6.63 -4.33 6.12
C GLU A 177 5.86 -3.63 7.26
N GLY A 178 6.56 -3.08 8.26
CA GLY A 178 5.93 -2.31 9.34
C GLY A 178 5.23 -1.05 8.85
N VAL A 179 5.84 -0.30 7.93
CA VAL A 179 5.21 0.92 7.37
C VAL A 179 3.97 0.62 6.51
N ILE A 180 3.88 -0.56 5.89
CA ILE A 180 2.68 -0.98 5.14
C ILE A 180 1.44 -1.01 6.05
N LEU A 181 1.59 -1.21 7.35
CA LEU A 181 0.49 -1.12 8.32
C LEU A 181 -0.23 0.25 8.28
N SER A 182 0.44 1.30 7.77
CA SER A 182 -0.18 2.62 7.57
C SER A 182 -1.38 2.59 6.64
N LEU A 183 -1.44 1.64 5.71
CA LEU A 183 -2.54 1.47 4.77
C LEU A 183 -3.77 0.79 5.40
N ASN A 184 -3.64 0.22 6.60
CA ASN A 184 -4.75 -0.38 7.33
C ASN A 184 -5.40 0.67 8.25
N PRO A 185 -6.60 1.19 7.93
CA PRO A 185 -7.27 2.17 8.78
C PRO A 185 -7.78 1.58 10.11
N LEU A 186 -7.82 0.25 10.22
CA LEU A 186 -8.34 -0.48 11.37
C LEU A 186 -7.23 -1.22 12.14
N ARG A 187 -5.99 -0.69 12.09
CA ARG A 187 -4.85 -1.24 12.84
C ARG A 187 -5.06 -1.13 14.35
N SER A 188 -4.53 -2.10 15.08
CA SER A 188 -4.52 -2.05 16.55
C SER A 188 -3.54 -1.00 17.07
N PRO A 189 -3.62 -0.59 18.37
CA PRO A 189 -2.63 0.29 18.97
C PRO A 189 -1.20 -0.25 18.89
N GLU A 190 -1.02 -1.57 19.01
CA GLU A 190 0.29 -2.24 18.90
C GLU A 190 0.82 -2.12 17.47
N GLN A 191 -0.01 -2.37 16.46
CA GLN A 191 0.34 -2.19 15.05
C GLN A 191 0.65 -0.72 14.72
N ALA A 192 -0.05 0.22 15.35
CA ALA A 192 0.25 1.64 15.18
C ALA A 192 1.63 1.99 15.77
N ALA A 193 1.97 1.47 16.94
CA ALA A 193 3.29 1.67 17.55
C ALA A 193 4.42 1.03 16.71
N GLU A 194 4.21 -0.17 16.20
CA GLU A 194 5.14 -0.85 15.30
C GLU A 194 5.37 -0.03 14.01
N MET A 195 4.30 0.43 13.38
CA MET A 195 4.36 1.29 12.20
C MET A 195 5.19 2.55 12.44
N MET A 196 4.97 3.22 13.57
CA MET A 196 5.72 4.44 13.91
C MET A 196 7.20 4.13 14.12
N ALA A 197 7.54 3.09 14.88
CA ALA A 197 8.92 2.68 15.12
C ALA A 197 9.65 2.30 13.82
N CYS A 198 8.98 1.61 12.90
CA CYS A 198 9.53 1.27 11.58
C CYS A 198 9.69 2.52 10.71
N GLY A 199 8.75 3.46 10.75
CA GLY A 199 8.85 4.74 10.06
C GLY A 199 10.05 5.56 10.52
N GLU A 200 10.28 5.68 11.82
CA GLU A 200 11.45 6.38 12.38
C GLU A 200 12.77 5.75 11.93
N LYS A 201 12.86 4.41 11.90
CA LYS A 201 14.06 3.70 11.42
C LYS A 201 14.31 3.97 9.94
N LEU A 202 13.27 3.95 9.10
CA LEU A 202 13.38 4.27 7.67
C LEU A 202 13.79 5.72 7.44
N ASP A 203 13.22 6.67 8.16
CA ASP A 203 13.55 8.09 8.07
C ASP A 203 15.01 8.35 8.44
N ALA A 204 15.49 7.75 9.54
CA ALA A 204 16.89 7.83 9.95
C ALA A 204 17.80 7.25 8.88
N TYR A 205 17.50 6.05 8.39
CA TYR A 205 18.29 5.39 7.36
C TYR A 205 18.37 6.20 6.06
N PHE A 206 17.23 6.68 5.55
CA PHE A 206 17.23 7.48 4.32
C PHE A 206 17.88 8.87 4.51
N THR A 207 17.78 9.45 5.70
CA THR A 207 18.48 10.69 6.03
C THR A 207 20.00 10.51 5.92
N GLU A 208 20.54 9.44 6.49
CA GLU A 208 21.96 9.09 6.40
C GLU A 208 22.36 8.77 4.96
N LEU A 209 21.55 7.97 4.24
CA LEU A 209 21.80 7.60 2.86
C LEU A 209 21.85 8.83 1.95
N MET A 210 20.87 9.73 2.06
CA MET A 210 20.85 10.99 1.29
C MET A 210 22.06 11.87 1.60
N ALA A 211 22.48 11.97 2.86
CA ALA A 211 23.69 12.71 3.24
C ALA A 211 24.93 12.10 2.59
N ALA A 212 25.07 10.78 2.63
CA ALA A 212 26.19 10.08 1.98
C ALA A 212 26.20 10.26 0.46
N ARG A 213 25.03 10.19 -0.22
CA ARG A 213 24.92 10.37 -1.66
C ARG A 213 25.19 11.80 -2.12
N ARG A 214 24.89 12.80 -1.32
CA ARG A 214 25.30 14.20 -1.60
C ARG A 214 26.81 14.38 -1.65
N LEU A 215 27.57 13.63 -0.85
CA LEU A 215 29.04 13.67 -0.81
C LEU A 215 29.66 12.76 -1.87
N ALA A 216 29.07 11.61 -2.11
CA ALA A 216 29.57 10.59 -3.04
C ALA A 216 28.38 9.95 -3.78
N PRO A 217 27.92 10.57 -4.88
CA PRO A 217 26.83 10.02 -5.70
C PRO A 217 27.13 8.61 -6.21
N ARG A 218 26.12 7.77 -6.28
CA ARG A 218 26.17 6.42 -6.86
C ARG A 218 25.14 6.29 -7.98
N ASP A 219 25.15 5.14 -8.64
CA ASP A 219 24.17 4.81 -9.67
C ASP A 219 22.88 4.29 -9.01
N ASP A 220 22.16 5.18 -8.30
CA ASP A 220 20.90 4.91 -7.60
C ASP A 220 19.93 6.10 -7.68
N LEU A 221 18.64 5.84 -7.39
CA LEU A 221 17.56 6.85 -7.47
C LEU A 221 17.74 7.98 -6.44
N ILE A 222 18.40 7.72 -5.33
CA ILE A 222 18.68 8.74 -4.30
C ILE A 222 19.70 9.76 -4.78
N SER A 223 20.57 9.36 -5.71
CA SER A 223 21.61 10.23 -6.30
C SER A 223 21.10 11.05 -7.50
N ASP A 224 20.03 10.57 -8.18
CA ASP A 224 19.39 11.23 -9.34
C ASP A 224 18.59 12.46 -8.92
#